data_674c1cefa83a08f37c89cdb099c0e7b0
#
_entry.id   674c1cefa83a08f37c89cdb099c0e7b0
#
_cell.length_a   1.000
_cell.length_b   1.000
_cell.length_c   1.000
_cell.angle_alpha   90.00
_cell.angle_beta   90.00
_cell.angle_gamma   90.00
#
_symmetry.space_group_name_H-M   'P 1'
#
loop_
_entity.id
_entity.type
_entity.pdbx_description
1 polymer ?
#
loop_
_entity_poly.entity_id
_entity_poly.type
_entity_poly.pdbx_seq_one_letter_code
_entity_poly.pdbx_strand_id
1 'polypeptide(L)'
;MESHENAMEIRKLRKAFGVLKAVDGIDFDLKRGEFLTVFGPNGAGKTTLIKILSGLTQPTSGSAKVAGFDVTEGNPEMRKEIGVISHATALYADLTPLENLMFFARMHGLAQPKDQALKVIDEVGLSQRRNDRVRTFSRGMLQRLSIARAILHDPKILFLDEPFTGLDLHASNVLKEHLKRLHDRRRTILMTTHDIPCGLEMCDKVALQVQGRFAFLENIENVERDQFEAMYFDAVRDNQFIMEIGTK
;
A
#
# COMPACT_ATOMS: atom_id res chain seq x y z
N MET A 1 -25.76 11.59 5.52
CA MET A 1 -24.42 10.95 5.62
C MET A 1 -23.42 12.07 5.54
N GLU A 2 -22.76 12.40 6.65
CA GLU A 2 -21.66 13.37 6.65
C GLU A 2 -20.58 12.85 5.71
N SER A 3 -20.26 13.64 4.68
CA SER A 3 -19.16 13.34 3.80
C SER A 3 -17.88 13.58 4.61
N HIS A 4 -17.33 12.54 5.25
CA HIS A 4 -15.99 12.64 5.82
C HIS A 4 -15.04 13.06 4.73
N GLU A 5 -14.49 14.26 4.80
CA GLU A 5 -13.53 14.80 3.84
C GLU A 5 -12.26 13.93 3.83
N ASN A 6 -11.91 13.36 5.00
CA ASN A 6 -10.77 12.50 5.19
C ASN A 6 -11.09 11.02 4.89
N ALA A 7 -10.21 10.39 4.13
CA ALA A 7 -10.20 8.94 3.92
C ALA A 7 -9.51 8.22 5.09
N MET A 8 -8.52 8.89 5.71
CA MET A 8 -7.80 8.38 6.87
C MET A 8 -7.59 9.49 7.89
N GLU A 9 -7.74 9.15 9.18
CA GLU A 9 -7.48 10.03 10.33
C GLU A 9 -6.69 9.24 11.35
N ILE A 10 -5.43 9.62 11.57
CA ILE A 10 -4.50 8.93 12.44
C ILE A 10 -4.04 9.86 13.57
N ARG A 11 -4.15 9.39 14.83
CA ARG A 11 -3.82 10.19 16.02
C ARG A 11 -2.95 9.38 16.98
N LYS A 12 -1.72 9.87 17.19
CA LYS A 12 -0.71 9.34 18.12
C LYS A 12 -0.57 7.82 18.03
N LEU A 13 -0.63 7.29 16.79
CA LEU A 13 -0.67 5.86 16.52
C LEU A 13 0.64 5.22 16.96
N ARG A 14 0.55 4.11 17.73
CA ARG A 14 1.70 3.36 18.21
C ARG A 14 1.53 1.87 18.03
N LYS A 15 2.63 1.19 17.72
CA LYS A 15 2.74 -0.26 17.72
C LYS A 15 4.09 -0.69 18.24
N ALA A 16 4.07 -1.48 19.30
CA ALA A 16 5.27 -2.09 19.87
C ALA A 16 5.18 -3.62 19.78
N PHE A 17 6.30 -4.26 19.56
CA PHE A 17 6.54 -5.70 19.65
C PHE A 17 7.65 -5.91 20.70
N GLY A 18 7.24 -6.18 21.94
CA GLY A 18 8.15 -6.14 23.08
C GLY A 18 8.76 -4.75 23.23
N VAL A 19 10.10 -4.67 23.18
CA VAL A 19 10.84 -3.40 23.29
C VAL A 19 10.91 -2.62 21.98
N LEU A 20 10.65 -3.27 20.84
CA LEU A 20 10.73 -2.64 19.53
C LEU A 20 9.45 -1.82 19.25
N LYS A 21 9.61 -0.51 19.08
CA LYS A 21 8.55 0.41 18.66
C LYS A 21 8.52 0.51 17.13
N ALA A 22 7.73 -0.31 16.48
CA ALA A 22 7.63 -0.30 15.02
C ALA A 22 6.85 0.91 14.47
N VAL A 23 5.89 1.43 15.25
CA VAL A 23 5.21 2.72 15.02
C VAL A 23 5.19 3.44 16.35
N ASP A 24 5.60 4.72 16.41
CA ASP A 24 5.77 5.48 17.66
C ASP A 24 5.24 6.92 17.54
N GLY A 25 3.93 7.07 17.63
CA GLY A 25 3.27 8.37 17.70
C GLY A 25 3.10 9.05 16.33
N ILE A 26 2.66 8.30 15.33
CA ILE A 26 2.34 8.86 14.00
C ILE A 26 0.99 9.59 14.06
N ASP A 27 0.98 10.79 13.49
CA ASP A 27 -0.20 11.66 13.32
C ASP A 27 -0.26 12.14 11.87
N PHE A 28 -1.38 11.92 11.18
CA PHE A 28 -1.68 12.54 9.88
C PHE A 28 -3.13 12.39 9.49
N ASP A 29 -3.55 13.21 8.54
CA ASP A 29 -4.80 13.09 7.81
C ASP A 29 -4.52 12.94 6.32
N LEU A 30 -5.28 12.06 5.65
CA LEU A 30 -5.26 11.89 4.21
C LEU A 30 -6.68 12.10 3.67
N LYS A 31 -6.82 13.06 2.78
CA LYS A 31 -8.12 13.37 2.16
C LYS A 31 -8.51 12.31 1.13
N ARG A 32 -9.80 12.22 0.84
CA ARG A 32 -10.29 11.35 -0.24
C ARG A 32 -9.70 11.78 -1.57
N GLY A 33 -9.18 10.80 -2.32
CA GLY A 33 -8.55 11.01 -3.61
C GLY A 33 -7.08 11.43 -3.54
N GLU A 34 -6.49 11.66 -2.36
CA GLU A 34 -5.05 11.96 -2.24
C GLU A 34 -4.20 10.69 -2.32
N PHE A 35 -2.98 10.85 -2.83
CA PHE A 35 -1.95 9.83 -2.88
C PHE A 35 -0.81 10.21 -1.92
N LEU A 36 -0.65 9.45 -0.83
CA LEU A 36 0.48 9.57 0.11
C LEU A 36 1.53 8.50 -0.18
N THR A 37 2.77 8.92 -0.44
CA THR A 37 3.93 8.00 -0.46
C THR A 37 4.73 8.13 0.83
N VAL A 38 4.93 7.00 1.52
CA VAL A 38 5.72 6.88 2.73
C VAL A 38 7.06 6.23 2.40
N PHE A 39 8.12 7.00 2.44
CA PHE A 39 9.49 6.55 2.29
C PHE A 39 10.10 6.16 3.64
N GLY A 40 11.22 5.46 3.60
CA GLY A 40 12.00 5.14 4.78
C GLY A 40 12.86 3.90 4.60
N PRO A 41 13.91 3.74 5.42
CA PRO A 41 14.79 2.57 5.36
C PRO A 41 14.05 1.27 5.74
N ASN A 42 14.73 0.14 5.51
CA ASN A 42 14.24 -1.14 6.00
C ASN A 42 14.16 -1.13 7.53
N GLY A 43 13.09 -1.67 8.09
CA GLY A 43 12.86 -1.64 9.53
C GLY A 43 12.25 -0.33 10.07
N ALA A 44 12.02 0.70 9.25
CA ALA A 44 11.41 1.96 9.69
C ALA A 44 9.96 1.82 10.20
N GLY A 45 9.29 0.68 9.95
CA GLY A 45 7.93 0.42 10.40
C GLY A 45 6.85 0.59 9.32
N LYS A 46 7.20 0.84 8.06
CA LYS A 46 6.28 1.09 6.93
C LYS A 46 5.23 -0.01 6.75
N THR A 47 5.68 -1.27 6.63
CA THR A 47 4.78 -2.44 6.53
C THR A 47 3.88 -2.57 7.76
N THR A 48 4.39 -2.23 8.96
CA THR A 48 3.60 -2.27 10.19
C THR A 48 2.50 -1.21 10.16
N LEU A 49 2.78 -0.01 9.68
CA LEU A 49 1.79 1.05 9.49
C LEU A 49 0.67 0.57 8.56
N ILE A 50 1.00 0.04 7.38
CA ILE A 50 0.00 -0.52 6.44
C ILE A 50 -0.83 -1.63 7.10
N LYS A 51 -0.20 -2.56 7.85
CA LYS A 51 -0.93 -3.63 8.55
C LYS A 51 -1.92 -3.11 9.58
N ILE A 52 -1.60 -2.02 10.29
CA ILE A 52 -2.54 -1.41 11.25
C ILE A 52 -3.69 -0.75 10.48
N LEU A 53 -3.40 0.08 9.50
CA LEU A 53 -4.41 0.84 8.75
C LEU A 53 -5.34 -0.08 7.94
N SER A 54 -4.86 -1.25 7.52
CA SER A 54 -5.68 -2.27 6.86
C SER A 54 -6.43 -3.21 7.83
N GLY A 55 -6.29 -2.99 9.15
CA GLY A 55 -6.94 -3.83 10.17
C GLY A 55 -6.35 -5.23 10.34
N LEU A 56 -5.17 -5.49 9.75
CA LEU A 56 -4.47 -6.78 9.87
C LEU A 56 -3.71 -6.93 11.19
N THR A 57 -3.46 -5.81 11.89
CA THR A 57 -2.75 -5.79 13.17
C THR A 57 -3.32 -4.68 14.04
N GLN A 58 -3.59 -4.99 15.32
CA GLN A 58 -4.08 -4.02 16.28
C GLN A 58 -2.95 -3.05 16.69
N PRO A 59 -3.20 -1.74 16.82
CA PRO A 59 -2.25 -0.80 17.44
C PRO A 59 -2.08 -1.12 18.93
N THR A 60 -0.97 -0.66 19.53
CA THR A 60 -0.73 -0.74 20.96
C THR A 60 -1.42 0.43 21.69
N SER A 61 -1.46 1.59 21.06
CA SER A 61 -2.17 2.79 21.55
C SER A 61 -2.35 3.81 20.42
N GLY A 62 -3.09 4.89 20.70
CA GLY A 62 -3.53 5.86 19.68
C GLY A 62 -4.77 5.36 18.96
N SER A 63 -5.20 6.09 17.93
CA SER A 63 -6.37 5.74 17.14
C SER A 63 -6.10 5.91 15.65
N ALA A 64 -6.78 5.12 14.83
CA ALA A 64 -6.79 5.26 13.38
C ALA A 64 -8.18 4.96 12.85
N LYS A 65 -8.70 5.88 12.01
CA LYS A 65 -9.92 5.66 11.24
C LYS A 65 -9.58 5.58 9.76
N VAL A 66 -10.16 4.61 9.08
CA VAL A 66 -10.03 4.39 7.64
C VAL A 66 -11.43 4.27 7.05
N ALA A 67 -11.74 5.05 6.02
CA ALA A 67 -13.09 5.17 5.44
C ALA A 67 -14.18 5.52 6.48
N GLY A 68 -13.81 6.20 7.57
CA GLY A 68 -14.72 6.53 8.69
C GLY A 68 -14.86 5.44 9.77
N PHE A 69 -14.27 4.25 9.57
CA PHE A 69 -14.32 3.13 10.51
C PHE A 69 -13.05 3.09 11.38
N ASP A 70 -13.19 2.79 12.66
CA ASP A 70 -12.06 2.50 13.54
C ASP A 70 -11.42 1.16 13.14
N VAL A 71 -10.10 1.17 12.93
CA VAL A 71 -9.35 -0.03 12.46
C VAL A 71 -9.34 -1.16 13.51
N THR A 72 -9.67 -0.85 14.77
CA THR A 72 -9.66 -1.82 15.87
C THR A 72 -10.95 -2.64 15.96
N GLU A 73 -12.04 -2.17 15.36
CA GLU A 73 -13.37 -2.80 15.47
C GLU A 73 -13.52 -4.05 14.58
N GLY A 74 -12.60 -4.28 13.63
CA GLY A 74 -12.68 -5.41 12.69
C GLY A 74 -13.91 -5.35 11.77
N ASN A 75 -14.43 -4.15 11.51
CA ASN A 75 -15.67 -3.92 10.77
C ASN A 75 -15.59 -4.48 9.34
N PRO A 76 -16.50 -5.37 8.92
CA PRO A 76 -16.53 -5.91 7.56
C PRO A 76 -16.73 -4.84 6.48
N GLU A 77 -17.45 -3.77 6.76
CA GLU A 77 -17.69 -2.68 5.80
C GLU A 77 -16.40 -1.93 5.48
N MET A 78 -15.50 -1.73 6.47
CA MET A 78 -14.17 -1.18 6.21
C MET A 78 -13.41 -2.01 5.17
N ARG A 79 -13.50 -3.35 5.25
CA ARG A 79 -12.81 -4.26 4.31
C ARG A 79 -13.31 -4.14 2.89
N LYS A 80 -14.57 -3.73 2.68
CA LYS A 80 -15.12 -3.47 1.35
C LYS A 80 -14.58 -2.18 0.74
N GLU A 81 -14.19 -1.23 1.57
CA GLU A 81 -13.67 0.07 1.15
C GLU A 81 -12.16 0.04 0.86
N ILE A 82 -11.44 -1.02 1.26
CA ILE A 82 -9.97 -1.09 1.15
C ILE A 82 -9.49 -2.23 0.25
N GLY A 83 -8.47 -1.95 -0.55
CA GLY A 83 -7.67 -2.96 -1.26
C GLY A 83 -6.23 -2.94 -0.74
N VAL A 84 -5.63 -4.13 -0.58
CA VAL A 84 -4.27 -4.25 -0.03
C VAL A 84 -3.40 -5.06 -0.99
N ILE A 85 -2.27 -4.46 -1.38
CA ILE A 85 -1.17 -5.12 -2.07
C ILE A 85 0.00 -5.15 -1.10
N SER A 86 0.41 -6.36 -0.73
CA SER A 86 1.53 -6.59 0.16
C SER A 86 2.63 -7.35 -0.56
N HIS A 87 3.80 -7.45 0.08
CA HIS A 87 4.93 -8.23 -0.44
C HIS A 87 4.55 -9.70 -0.75
N ALA A 88 3.67 -10.30 0.05
CA ALA A 88 3.06 -11.59 -0.26
C ALA A 88 1.83 -11.40 -1.16
N THR A 89 1.88 -11.95 -2.36
CA THR A 89 0.83 -11.77 -3.37
C THR A 89 -0.53 -12.33 -2.97
N ALA A 90 -0.55 -13.29 -2.01
CA ALA A 90 -1.74 -14.04 -1.60
C ALA A 90 -2.49 -14.67 -2.80
N LEU A 91 -1.74 -15.14 -3.80
CA LEU A 91 -2.26 -15.82 -4.99
C LEU A 91 -2.02 -17.32 -4.90
N TYR A 92 -2.96 -18.09 -5.40
CA TYR A 92 -2.84 -19.54 -5.51
C TYR A 92 -2.09 -19.91 -6.78
N ALA A 93 -0.87 -20.43 -6.65
CA ALA A 93 0.05 -20.71 -7.76
C ALA A 93 -0.48 -21.75 -8.76
N ASP A 94 -1.26 -22.72 -8.29
CA ASP A 94 -1.82 -23.79 -9.12
C ASP A 94 -3.15 -23.44 -9.79
N LEU A 95 -3.71 -22.30 -9.47
CA LEU A 95 -4.88 -21.74 -10.14
C LEU A 95 -4.46 -20.80 -11.28
N THR A 96 -5.38 -20.59 -12.22
CA THR A 96 -5.26 -19.55 -13.24
C THR A 96 -5.62 -18.18 -12.67
N PRO A 97 -5.27 -17.05 -13.32
CA PRO A 97 -5.76 -15.72 -12.96
C PRO A 97 -7.27 -15.65 -12.79
N LEU A 98 -8.00 -16.23 -13.74
CA LEU A 98 -9.47 -16.22 -13.69
C LEU A 98 -9.99 -16.98 -12.47
N GLU A 99 -9.45 -18.18 -12.19
CA GLU A 99 -9.86 -18.98 -11.02
C GLU A 99 -9.51 -18.27 -9.71
N ASN A 100 -8.31 -17.68 -9.59
CA ASN A 100 -7.91 -16.87 -8.45
C ASN A 100 -8.91 -15.73 -8.19
N LEU A 101 -9.16 -14.92 -9.20
CA LEU A 101 -10.03 -13.75 -9.03
C LEU A 101 -11.49 -14.14 -8.81
N MET A 102 -11.99 -15.19 -9.45
CA MET A 102 -13.33 -15.71 -9.15
C MET A 102 -13.47 -16.19 -7.70
N PHE A 103 -12.42 -16.81 -7.13
CA PHE A 103 -12.41 -17.20 -5.72
C PHE A 103 -12.55 -15.96 -4.82
N PHE A 104 -11.73 -14.93 -5.02
CA PHE A 104 -11.80 -13.69 -4.22
C PHE A 104 -13.10 -12.92 -4.47
N ALA A 105 -13.62 -12.88 -5.70
CA ALA A 105 -14.90 -12.24 -6.02
C ALA A 105 -16.07 -12.88 -5.25
N ARG A 106 -16.08 -14.20 -5.12
CA ARG A 106 -17.07 -14.93 -4.31
C ARG A 106 -16.90 -14.64 -2.80
N MET A 107 -15.67 -14.57 -2.31
CA MET A 107 -15.40 -14.19 -0.92
C MET A 107 -15.90 -12.78 -0.59
N HIS A 108 -15.82 -11.85 -1.55
CA HIS A 108 -16.37 -10.50 -1.41
C HIS A 108 -17.89 -10.43 -1.68
N GLY A 109 -18.55 -11.54 -2.02
CA GLY A 109 -20.00 -11.59 -2.27
C GLY A 109 -20.41 -10.85 -3.55
N LEU A 110 -19.51 -10.73 -4.54
CA LEU A 110 -19.83 -10.03 -5.79
C LEU A 110 -20.88 -10.79 -6.61
N ALA A 111 -21.89 -10.07 -7.13
CA ALA A 111 -23.01 -10.68 -7.84
C ALA A 111 -22.62 -11.39 -9.15
N GLN A 112 -21.59 -10.87 -9.84
CA GLN A 112 -21.10 -11.39 -11.12
C GLN A 112 -19.60 -11.70 -11.05
N PRO A 113 -19.15 -12.74 -10.30
CA PRO A 113 -17.75 -13.00 -10.01
C PRO A 113 -16.89 -13.16 -11.26
N LYS A 114 -17.40 -13.81 -12.30
CA LYS A 114 -16.68 -14.08 -13.55
C LYS A 114 -16.48 -12.80 -14.37
N ASP A 115 -17.50 -11.98 -14.50
CA ASP A 115 -17.45 -10.77 -15.31
C ASP A 115 -16.52 -9.72 -14.65
N GLN A 116 -16.61 -9.59 -13.31
CA GLN A 116 -15.69 -8.74 -12.57
C GLN A 116 -14.25 -9.23 -12.67
N ALA A 117 -14.01 -10.54 -12.56
CA ALA A 117 -12.68 -11.11 -12.71
C ALA A 117 -12.10 -10.84 -14.12
N LEU A 118 -12.88 -11.03 -15.17
CA LEU A 118 -12.48 -10.76 -16.55
C LEU A 118 -12.17 -9.27 -16.76
N LYS A 119 -12.99 -8.38 -16.22
CA LYS A 119 -12.79 -6.93 -16.30
C LYS A 119 -11.47 -6.49 -15.70
N VAL A 120 -11.16 -6.92 -14.47
CA VAL A 120 -9.90 -6.52 -13.82
C VAL A 120 -8.67 -7.21 -14.41
N ILE A 121 -8.80 -8.43 -14.98
CA ILE A 121 -7.73 -9.09 -15.74
C ILE A 121 -7.37 -8.26 -16.97
N ASP A 122 -8.37 -7.74 -17.67
CA ASP A 122 -8.17 -6.87 -18.83
C ASP A 122 -7.54 -5.54 -18.43
N GLU A 123 -8.02 -4.94 -17.33
CA GLU A 123 -7.52 -3.68 -16.80
C GLU A 123 -6.02 -3.74 -16.46
N VAL A 124 -5.51 -4.88 -15.98
CA VAL A 124 -4.07 -5.07 -15.69
C VAL A 124 -3.28 -5.69 -16.85
N GLY A 125 -3.87 -5.83 -18.04
CA GLY A 125 -3.22 -6.34 -19.25
C GLY A 125 -2.80 -7.80 -19.16
N LEU A 126 -3.60 -8.66 -18.54
CA LEU A 126 -3.36 -10.11 -18.42
C LEU A 126 -4.34 -10.98 -19.20
N SER A 127 -5.17 -10.40 -20.11
CA SER A 127 -6.23 -11.09 -20.85
C SER A 127 -5.73 -12.31 -21.61
N GLN A 128 -4.55 -12.23 -22.25
CA GLN A 128 -3.94 -13.32 -23.03
C GLN A 128 -3.44 -14.47 -22.14
N ARG A 129 -3.22 -14.23 -20.87
CA ARG A 129 -2.66 -15.19 -19.90
C ARG A 129 -3.68 -15.64 -18.84
N ARG A 130 -4.97 -15.29 -19.03
CA ARG A 130 -6.03 -15.53 -18.03
C ARG A 130 -6.28 -16.99 -17.69
N ASN A 131 -5.88 -17.93 -18.60
CA ASN A 131 -6.06 -19.38 -18.44
C ASN A 131 -4.74 -20.12 -18.13
N ASP A 132 -3.61 -19.41 -18.02
CA ASP A 132 -2.33 -20.01 -17.69
C ASP A 132 -2.18 -20.15 -16.17
N ARG A 133 -1.47 -21.16 -15.70
CA ARG A 133 -1.22 -21.34 -14.26
C ARG A 133 -0.35 -20.20 -13.72
N VAL A 134 -0.75 -19.64 -12.58
CA VAL A 134 -0.06 -18.51 -11.94
C VAL A 134 1.40 -18.83 -11.61
N ARG A 135 1.75 -20.09 -11.32
CA ARG A 135 3.13 -20.54 -11.10
C ARG A 135 4.08 -20.30 -12.28
N THR A 136 3.55 -20.07 -13.49
CA THR A 136 4.34 -19.79 -14.70
C THR A 136 4.56 -18.28 -14.93
N PHE A 137 4.05 -17.44 -14.02
CA PHE A 137 4.07 -16.00 -14.18
C PHE A 137 5.42 -15.40 -13.79
N SER A 138 5.86 -14.39 -14.54
CA SER A 138 6.96 -13.53 -14.13
C SER A 138 6.55 -12.70 -12.90
N ARG A 139 7.54 -12.14 -12.21
CA ARG A 139 7.30 -11.27 -11.04
C ARG A 139 6.38 -10.09 -11.38
N GLY A 140 6.58 -9.44 -12.53
CA GLY A 140 5.72 -8.36 -12.99
C GLY A 140 4.28 -8.80 -13.30
N MET A 141 4.09 -10.03 -13.82
CA MET A 141 2.75 -10.59 -14.01
C MET A 141 2.07 -10.91 -12.68
N LEU A 142 2.80 -11.46 -11.71
CA LEU A 142 2.30 -11.70 -10.35
C LEU A 142 1.88 -10.40 -9.67
N GLN A 143 2.68 -9.34 -9.82
CA GLN A 143 2.36 -8.03 -9.26
C GLN A 143 1.09 -7.44 -9.87
N ARG A 144 0.95 -7.49 -11.21
CA ARG A 144 -0.28 -7.04 -11.90
C ARG A 144 -1.50 -7.85 -11.48
N LEU A 145 -1.38 -9.16 -11.30
CA LEU A 145 -2.48 -9.98 -10.80
C LEU A 145 -2.82 -9.67 -9.34
N SER A 146 -1.84 -9.32 -8.50
CA SER A 146 -2.06 -8.84 -7.13
C SER A 146 -2.85 -7.52 -7.10
N ILE A 147 -2.56 -6.63 -8.05
CA ILE A 147 -3.35 -5.40 -8.24
C ILE A 147 -4.78 -5.74 -8.65
N ALA A 148 -4.96 -6.61 -9.66
CA ALA A 148 -6.30 -7.05 -10.09
C ALA A 148 -7.11 -7.60 -8.91
N ARG A 149 -6.48 -8.41 -8.04
CA ARG A 149 -7.11 -8.92 -6.81
C ARG A 149 -7.51 -7.79 -5.87
N ALA A 150 -6.62 -6.81 -5.66
CA ALA A 150 -6.87 -5.72 -4.72
C ALA A 150 -7.97 -4.75 -5.17
N ILE A 151 -8.17 -4.59 -6.50
CA ILE A 151 -9.20 -3.70 -7.07
C ILE A 151 -10.50 -4.41 -7.46
N LEU A 152 -10.58 -5.73 -7.29
CA LEU A 152 -11.65 -6.59 -7.77
C LEU A 152 -13.05 -6.17 -7.28
N HIS A 153 -13.14 -5.71 -6.03
CA HIS A 153 -14.37 -5.27 -5.37
C HIS A 153 -14.56 -3.75 -5.40
N ASP A 154 -13.80 -3.05 -6.25
CA ASP A 154 -13.82 -1.59 -6.46
C ASP A 154 -13.62 -0.74 -5.18
N PRO A 155 -12.55 -1.00 -4.41
CA PRO A 155 -12.28 -0.27 -3.17
C PRO A 155 -11.99 1.21 -3.45
N LYS A 156 -12.31 2.08 -2.47
CA LYS A 156 -12.00 3.51 -2.54
C LYS A 156 -10.60 3.85 -2.02
N ILE A 157 -10.01 2.96 -1.22
CA ILE A 157 -8.69 3.14 -0.61
C ILE A 157 -7.79 1.98 -0.98
N LEU A 158 -6.57 2.27 -1.41
CA LEU A 158 -5.55 1.28 -1.72
C LEU A 158 -4.33 1.43 -0.81
N PHE A 159 -3.91 0.34 -0.21
CA PHE A 159 -2.65 0.21 0.51
C PHE A 159 -1.66 -0.59 -0.33
N LEU A 160 -0.48 -0.02 -0.61
CA LEU A 160 0.55 -0.61 -1.46
C LEU A 160 1.85 -0.71 -0.67
N ASP A 161 2.24 -1.93 -0.28
CA ASP A 161 3.47 -2.17 0.47
C ASP A 161 4.60 -2.60 -0.47
N GLU A 162 5.50 -1.67 -0.78
CA GLU A 162 6.67 -1.86 -1.65
C GLU A 162 6.32 -2.48 -3.03
N PRO A 163 5.37 -1.90 -3.80
CA PRO A 163 4.82 -2.54 -4.99
C PRO A 163 5.81 -2.70 -6.15
N PHE A 164 6.91 -1.94 -6.16
CA PHE A 164 7.94 -1.98 -7.22
C PHE A 164 9.09 -2.93 -6.93
N THR A 165 9.17 -3.48 -5.71
CA THR A 165 10.31 -4.29 -5.29
C THR A 165 10.52 -5.52 -6.17
N GLY A 166 11.72 -5.59 -6.79
CA GLY A 166 12.17 -6.69 -7.64
C GLY A 166 11.50 -6.77 -9.01
N LEU A 167 10.89 -5.69 -9.46
CA LEU A 167 10.49 -5.51 -10.84
C LEU A 167 11.67 -4.97 -11.67
N ASP A 168 11.76 -5.39 -12.92
CA ASP A 168 12.61 -4.72 -13.89
C ASP A 168 12.02 -3.37 -14.32
N LEU A 169 12.80 -2.56 -15.04
CA LEU A 169 12.40 -1.22 -15.46
C LEU A 169 11.10 -1.22 -16.29
N HIS A 170 10.93 -2.21 -17.18
CA HIS A 170 9.74 -2.31 -18.01
C HIS A 170 8.49 -2.61 -17.16
N ALA A 171 8.57 -3.61 -16.28
CA ALA A 171 7.47 -3.97 -15.38
C ALA A 171 7.13 -2.83 -14.41
N SER A 172 8.14 -2.10 -13.92
CA SER A 172 7.94 -0.92 -13.07
C SER A 172 7.20 0.20 -13.80
N ASN A 173 7.56 0.50 -15.06
CA ASN A 173 6.85 1.50 -15.85
C ASN A 173 5.39 1.10 -16.13
N VAL A 174 5.14 -0.16 -16.48
CA VAL A 174 3.79 -0.67 -16.67
C VAL A 174 2.97 -0.56 -15.38
N LEU A 175 3.56 -0.91 -14.24
CA LEU A 175 2.91 -0.78 -12.94
C LEU A 175 2.59 0.68 -12.60
N LYS A 176 3.54 1.59 -12.84
CA LYS A 176 3.36 3.03 -12.63
C LYS A 176 2.15 3.57 -13.39
N GLU A 177 2.02 3.23 -14.67
CA GLU A 177 0.87 3.64 -15.49
C GLU A 177 -0.46 3.08 -14.94
N HIS A 178 -0.47 1.84 -14.45
CA HIS A 178 -1.67 1.30 -13.81
C HIS A 178 -2.03 2.05 -12.53
N LEU A 179 -1.06 2.38 -11.67
CA LEU A 179 -1.29 3.11 -10.42
C LEU A 179 -1.78 4.54 -10.70
N LYS A 180 -1.20 5.24 -11.69
CA LYS A 180 -1.69 6.56 -12.13
C LYS A 180 -3.16 6.50 -12.54
N ARG A 181 -3.56 5.52 -13.39
CA ARG A 181 -4.96 5.36 -13.80
C ARG A 181 -5.89 5.05 -12.63
N LEU A 182 -5.43 4.31 -11.64
CA LEU A 182 -6.21 4.00 -10.43
C LEU A 182 -6.40 5.25 -9.56
N HIS A 183 -5.40 6.13 -9.48
CA HIS A 183 -5.47 7.40 -8.78
C HIS A 183 -6.38 8.40 -9.53
N ASP A 184 -6.25 8.54 -10.85
CA ASP A 184 -7.09 9.42 -11.69
C ASP A 184 -8.60 9.13 -11.53
N ARG A 185 -8.96 7.90 -11.11
CA ARG A 185 -10.34 7.52 -10.76
C ARG A 185 -10.73 7.92 -9.32
N ARG A 186 -10.00 8.82 -8.70
CA ARG A 186 -10.24 9.39 -7.36
C ARG A 186 -10.14 8.35 -6.22
N ARG A 187 -9.34 7.30 -6.37
CA ARG A 187 -8.99 6.42 -5.26
C ARG A 187 -7.96 7.09 -4.39
N THR A 188 -8.13 6.96 -3.08
CA THR A 188 -7.11 7.34 -2.10
C THR A 188 -6.06 6.26 -2.05
N ILE A 189 -4.77 6.62 -2.12
CA ILE A 189 -3.68 5.65 -2.13
C ILE A 189 -2.69 5.98 -1.01
N LEU A 190 -2.30 4.97 -0.23
CA LEU A 190 -1.14 5.03 0.64
C LEU A 190 -0.16 3.97 0.17
N MET A 191 1.00 4.41 -0.28
CA MET A 191 2.06 3.55 -0.78
C MET A 191 3.31 3.67 0.10
N THR A 192 3.95 2.54 0.37
CA THR A 192 5.31 2.55 0.91
C THR A 192 6.30 2.17 -0.17
N THR A 193 7.45 2.83 -0.21
CA THR A 193 8.53 2.49 -1.14
C THR A 193 9.89 3.01 -0.65
N HIS A 194 10.96 2.46 -1.19
CA HIS A 194 12.31 2.99 -1.09
C HIS A 194 12.80 3.55 -2.46
N ASP A 195 12.00 3.43 -3.51
CA ASP A 195 12.28 3.99 -4.84
C ASP A 195 11.84 5.45 -4.88
N ILE A 196 12.78 6.37 -4.63
CA ILE A 196 12.51 7.81 -4.53
C ILE A 196 11.96 8.37 -5.85
N PRO A 197 12.60 8.14 -7.03
CA PRO A 197 12.07 8.64 -8.29
C PRO A 197 10.62 8.24 -8.56
N CYS A 198 10.32 6.95 -8.40
CA CYS A 198 8.98 6.41 -8.62
C CYS A 198 7.96 6.98 -7.65
N GLY A 199 8.31 7.06 -6.38
CA GLY A 199 7.37 7.48 -5.34
C GLY A 199 7.03 8.97 -5.39
N LEU A 200 8.01 9.84 -5.65
CA LEU A 200 7.78 11.29 -5.75
C LEU A 200 6.99 11.70 -7.00
N GLU A 201 7.13 10.93 -8.10
CA GLU A 201 6.42 11.24 -9.35
C GLU A 201 4.90 11.04 -9.28
N MET A 202 4.43 10.22 -8.34
CA MET A 202 3.03 9.78 -8.32
C MET A 202 2.20 10.35 -7.16
N CYS A 203 2.83 10.95 -6.14
CA CYS A 203 2.14 11.33 -4.92
C CYS A 203 1.72 12.81 -4.89
N ASP A 204 0.66 13.10 -4.12
CA ASP A 204 0.25 14.45 -3.73
C ASP A 204 0.92 14.84 -2.42
N LYS A 205 1.22 13.86 -1.56
CA LYS A 205 1.90 14.02 -0.26
C LYS A 205 3.03 13.01 -0.12
N VAL A 206 4.08 13.44 0.56
CA VAL A 206 5.24 12.61 0.85
C VAL A 206 5.54 12.60 2.34
N ALA A 207 5.84 11.42 2.87
CA ALA A 207 6.33 11.25 4.23
C ALA A 207 7.66 10.48 4.24
N LEU A 208 8.51 10.79 5.22
CA LEU A 208 9.70 10.02 5.54
C LEU A 208 9.53 9.37 6.92
N GLN A 209 9.42 8.05 6.95
CA GLN A 209 9.31 7.29 8.19
C GLN A 209 10.68 6.77 8.63
N VAL A 210 11.09 7.12 9.85
CA VAL A 210 12.35 6.72 10.47
C VAL A 210 12.05 6.26 11.89
N GLN A 211 12.51 5.06 12.27
CA GLN A 211 12.36 4.52 13.64
C GLN A 211 10.90 4.61 14.18
N GLY A 212 9.94 4.30 13.31
CA GLY A 212 8.52 4.29 13.66
C GLY A 212 7.83 5.65 13.67
N ARG A 213 8.51 6.75 13.36
CA ARG A 213 7.98 8.12 13.37
C ARG A 213 8.02 8.75 11.99
N PHE A 214 7.14 9.68 11.71
CA PHE A 214 7.30 10.57 10.57
C PHE A 214 8.30 11.67 10.95
N ALA A 215 9.51 11.58 10.37
CA ALA A 215 10.51 12.64 10.47
C ALA A 215 10.16 13.83 9.56
N PHE A 216 9.36 13.57 8.50
CA PHE A 216 8.91 14.54 7.53
C PHE A 216 7.54 14.14 6.98
N LEU A 217 6.66 15.11 6.75
CA LEU A 217 5.37 14.94 6.06
C LEU A 217 5.00 16.28 5.43
N GLU A 218 4.84 16.32 4.09
CA GLU A 218 4.55 17.56 3.36
C GLU A 218 3.81 17.27 2.05
N ASN A 219 3.14 18.28 1.49
CA ASN A 219 2.60 18.24 0.13
C ASN A 219 3.75 18.26 -0.88
N ILE A 220 3.61 17.49 -1.97
CA ILE A 220 4.68 17.34 -2.97
C ILE A 220 5.10 18.66 -3.60
N GLU A 221 4.19 19.61 -3.76
CA GLU A 221 4.44 20.96 -4.32
C GLU A 221 5.45 21.78 -3.49
N ASN A 222 5.60 21.47 -2.20
CA ASN A 222 6.51 22.15 -1.27
C ASN A 222 7.85 21.42 -1.12
N VAL A 223 8.07 20.32 -1.88
CA VAL A 223 9.22 19.45 -1.71
C VAL A 223 10.21 19.60 -2.84
N GLU A 224 11.41 20.08 -2.52
CA GLU A 224 12.53 20.04 -3.45
C GLU A 224 13.14 18.64 -3.45
N ARG A 225 13.21 18.02 -4.63
CA ARG A 225 13.63 16.63 -4.81
C ARG A 225 15.02 16.37 -4.22
N ASP A 226 15.99 17.21 -4.55
CA ASP A 226 17.38 17.03 -4.10
C ASP A 226 17.51 17.12 -2.57
N GLN A 227 16.73 18.01 -1.94
CA GLN A 227 16.68 18.13 -0.47
C GLN A 227 16.05 16.89 0.15
N PHE A 228 14.97 16.37 -0.43
CA PHE A 228 14.33 15.16 0.07
C PHE A 228 15.25 13.94 -0.08
N GLU A 229 15.95 13.80 -1.22
CA GLU A 229 16.92 12.73 -1.43
C GLU A 229 18.07 12.78 -0.38
N ALA A 230 18.61 13.98 -0.11
CA ALA A 230 19.64 14.16 0.92
C ALA A 230 19.13 13.73 2.31
N MET A 231 17.94 14.21 2.70
CA MET A 231 17.29 13.85 3.97
C MET A 231 17.04 12.34 4.09
N TYR A 232 16.61 11.69 3.01
CA TYR A 232 16.41 10.25 2.98
C TYR A 232 17.73 9.49 3.19
N PHE A 233 18.81 9.88 2.48
CA PHE A 233 20.12 9.23 2.60
C PHE A 233 20.74 9.42 3.99
N ASP A 234 20.56 10.58 4.62
CA ASP A 234 20.99 10.80 6.01
C ASP A 234 20.23 9.87 6.96
N ALA A 235 18.91 9.77 6.82
CA ALA A 235 18.08 8.85 7.62
C ALA A 235 18.47 7.37 7.45
N VAL A 236 18.85 6.95 6.24
CA VAL A 236 19.34 5.58 5.98
C VAL A 236 20.67 5.34 6.67
N ARG A 237 21.59 6.30 6.62
CA ARG A 237 22.92 6.22 7.24
C ARG A 237 22.83 6.11 8.76
N ASP A 238 22.04 6.95 9.39
CA ASP A 238 21.82 6.93 10.83
C ASP A 238 21.15 5.63 11.29
N ASN A 239 20.21 5.11 10.51
CA ASN A 239 19.53 3.85 10.82
C ASN A 239 20.46 2.63 10.70
N GLN A 240 21.42 2.60 9.76
CA GLN A 240 22.41 1.54 9.63
C GLN A 240 23.36 1.53 10.84
N PHE A 241 23.83 2.70 11.28
CA PHE A 241 24.74 2.83 12.43
C PHE A 241 24.09 2.31 13.73
N ILE A 242 22.79 2.57 13.94
CA ILE A 242 22.05 2.09 15.11
C ILE A 242 21.85 0.57 15.08
N MET A 243 21.59 -0.02 13.91
CA MET A 243 21.43 -1.47 13.77
C MET A 243 22.74 -2.22 14.06
N GLU A 244 23.89 -1.68 13.66
CA GLU A 244 25.20 -2.28 13.94
C GLU A 244 25.57 -2.26 15.43
N ILE A 245 25.17 -1.23 16.17
CA ILE A 245 25.42 -1.11 17.61
C ILE A 245 24.46 -2.01 18.41
N GLY A 246 23.22 -2.18 17.95
CA GLY A 246 22.18 -2.97 18.63
C GLY A 246 22.35 -4.49 18.48
N THR A 247 23.28 -4.97 17.64
CA THR A 247 23.60 -6.39 17.43
C THR A 247 24.85 -6.87 18.18
N LYS A 248 25.44 -6.04 19.03
CA LYS A 248 26.50 -6.38 19.97
C LYS A 248 25.93 -6.42 21.40
#